data_0be9aabb0a1619b9874083af1fa4cce7
#
_entry.id   0be9aabb0a1619b9874083af1fa4cce7
#
_cell.length_a   1.000
_cell.length_b   1.000
_cell.length_c   1.000
_cell.angle_alpha   90.00
_cell.angle_beta   90.00
_cell.angle_gamma   90.00
#
_symmetry.space_group_name_H-M   'P 1'
#
loop_
_entity.id
_entity.type
_entity.pdbx_description
1 polymer ?
#
loop_
_entity_poly.entity_id
_entity_poly.type
_entity_poly.pdbx_seq_one_letter_code
_entity_poly.pdbx_strand_id
1 'polypeptide(L)'
;GSTRRHATSARPLSQTIASSGDCSACGAKSQPLASSSPRDRVPPTLLTTASSETTSRAMAEESRSSKTVAKRFGADLVGLAEIDLRWHYATRVDVRDFSKAPNKLPDGMTHVIVMAHEMAPELVATYPSALAGAATGMGYSHEAAIAIQLASYIWHLRYDAVASMNDTALAVPYAIQAGLGEYGRNQMVLTPEYGPRVRFSKVFTSLPLAADAPRRLGLHDYCQSCTRCAVSCPPRALPFGGPEEGCDSPSTIRGVRKWSANCEKCFGFWAKLRSDCAICMR
;
A
#
# COMPACT_ATOMS: atom_id res chain seq x y z
N GLY A 1 -8.63 -54.82 -22.07
CA GLY A 1 -9.01 -53.49 -22.50
C GLY A 1 -8.33 -52.45 -21.59
N SER A 2 -7.19 -51.89 -22.13
CA SER A 2 -6.39 -50.89 -21.45
C SER A 2 -6.97 -49.50 -21.74
N THR A 3 -7.50 -48.79 -20.75
CA THR A 3 -7.86 -47.39 -20.85
C THR A 3 -6.73 -46.52 -20.29
N ARG A 4 -5.96 -45.92 -21.16
CA ARG A 4 -4.98 -44.87 -20.84
C ARG A 4 -5.74 -43.61 -20.41
N ARG A 5 -5.55 -43.19 -19.14
CA ARG A 5 -5.97 -41.87 -18.65
C ARG A 5 -4.91 -40.85 -19.08
N HIS A 6 -5.29 -39.91 -19.91
CA HIS A 6 -4.47 -38.72 -20.18
C HIS A 6 -4.45 -37.84 -18.94
N ALA A 7 -3.29 -37.73 -18.30
CA ALA A 7 -3.01 -36.75 -17.29
C ALA A 7 -2.71 -35.41 -17.98
N THR A 8 -3.64 -34.48 -17.94
CA THR A 8 -3.41 -33.07 -18.27
C THR A 8 -2.62 -32.44 -17.12
N SER A 9 -1.34 -32.14 -17.36
CA SER A 9 -0.52 -31.39 -16.40
C SER A 9 -1.00 -29.94 -16.36
N ALA A 10 -1.69 -29.57 -15.28
CA ALA A 10 -1.99 -28.20 -14.96
C ALA A 10 -0.69 -27.48 -14.58
N ARG A 11 -0.32 -26.42 -15.28
CA ARG A 11 0.81 -25.56 -14.92
C ARG A 11 0.51 -24.85 -13.58
N PRO A 12 1.49 -24.68 -12.69
CA PRO A 12 1.27 -24.01 -11.41
C PRO A 12 0.94 -22.53 -11.61
N LEU A 13 -0.06 -22.05 -10.88
CA LEU A 13 -0.59 -20.66 -10.90
C LEU A 13 0.47 -19.57 -10.65
N SER A 14 1.64 -19.92 -10.12
CA SER A 14 2.75 -18.97 -9.89
C SER A 14 3.39 -18.41 -11.16
N GLN A 15 3.15 -19.04 -12.32
CA GLN A 15 3.66 -18.55 -13.61
C GLN A 15 2.69 -17.62 -14.34
N THR A 16 1.45 -17.52 -13.89
CA THR A 16 0.41 -16.73 -14.58
C THR A 16 0.39 -15.26 -14.15
N ILE A 17 1.01 -14.91 -13.00
CA ILE A 17 1.07 -13.52 -12.53
C ILE A 17 2.22 -12.73 -13.17
N ALA A 18 3.20 -13.38 -13.76
CA ALA A 18 4.36 -12.74 -14.40
C ALA A 18 4.15 -12.42 -15.91
N SER A 19 3.01 -12.77 -16.51
CA SER A 19 2.81 -12.65 -17.97
C SER A 19 1.66 -11.72 -18.40
N SER A 20 1.21 -10.80 -17.55
CA SER A 20 0.23 -9.76 -17.95
C SER A 20 0.86 -8.55 -18.65
N GLY A 21 1.92 -8.74 -19.39
CA GLY A 21 2.69 -7.68 -20.06
C GLY A 21 2.72 -7.73 -21.58
N ASP A 22 1.98 -8.63 -22.27
CA ASP A 22 1.90 -8.58 -23.73
C ASP A 22 0.54 -9.06 -24.23
N CYS A 23 -0.39 -8.14 -24.38
CA CYS A 23 -1.54 -8.34 -25.23
C CYS A 23 -1.21 -7.88 -26.65
N SER A 24 -0.56 -8.75 -27.43
CA SER A 24 -0.19 -8.50 -28.84
C SER A 24 -1.39 -8.48 -29.81
N ALA A 25 -2.62 -8.56 -29.31
CA ALA A 25 -3.83 -8.53 -30.13
C ALA A 25 -4.45 -7.11 -30.29
N CYS A 26 -4.02 -6.13 -29.50
CA CYS A 26 -4.38 -4.73 -29.70
C CYS A 26 -3.15 -4.00 -30.23
N GLY A 27 -3.09 -3.71 -31.52
CA GLY A 27 -2.01 -2.99 -32.19
C GLY A 27 -1.80 -1.51 -31.75
N ALA A 28 -2.10 -1.19 -30.51
CA ALA A 28 -1.78 0.07 -29.87
C ALA A 28 -0.44 -0.10 -29.14
N LYS A 29 0.64 0.29 -29.80
CA LYS A 29 1.91 0.60 -29.13
C LYS A 29 1.56 1.63 -28.04
N SER A 30 1.72 1.28 -26.77
CA SER A 30 1.71 2.24 -25.68
C SER A 30 2.86 3.21 -25.94
N GLN A 31 2.55 4.37 -26.52
CA GLN A 31 3.48 5.48 -26.51
C GLN A 31 3.72 5.83 -25.05
N PRO A 32 4.98 6.03 -24.61
CA PRO A 32 5.21 6.65 -23.32
C PRO A 32 4.46 7.97 -23.34
N LEU A 33 3.61 8.22 -22.34
CA LEU A 33 2.99 9.53 -22.12
C LEU A 33 4.11 10.54 -22.18
N ALA A 34 4.08 11.38 -23.20
CA ALA A 34 5.11 12.37 -23.46
C ALA A 34 5.36 13.16 -22.17
N SER A 35 6.60 13.10 -21.67
CA SER A 35 7.05 14.01 -20.65
C SER A 35 6.80 15.41 -21.17
N SER A 36 5.86 16.14 -20.56
CA SER A 36 5.66 17.54 -20.87
C SER A 36 6.99 18.28 -20.76
N SER A 37 7.37 18.95 -21.84
CA SER A 37 8.59 19.75 -21.92
C SER A 37 8.70 20.68 -20.71
N PRO A 38 9.91 20.87 -20.11
CA PRO A 38 10.11 21.78 -18.97
C PRO A 38 9.73 23.25 -19.23
N ARG A 39 9.35 23.62 -20.46
CA ARG A 39 9.14 25.01 -20.88
C ARG A 39 7.77 25.59 -20.53
N ASP A 40 6.78 24.77 -20.13
CA ASP A 40 5.42 25.25 -19.84
C ASP A 40 5.10 25.30 -18.34
N ARG A 41 6.09 25.18 -17.49
CA ARG A 41 5.89 25.38 -16.05
C ARG A 41 5.80 26.87 -15.77
N VAL A 42 4.61 27.36 -15.45
CA VAL A 42 4.45 28.66 -14.81
C VAL A 42 5.22 28.59 -13.49
N PRO A 43 6.21 29.48 -13.26
CA PRO A 43 6.96 29.46 -12.01
C PRO A 43 6.01 29.69 -10.83
N PRO A 44 6.26 29.12 -9.65
CA PRO A 44 5.43 29.29 -8.45
C PRO A 44 5.60 30.69 -7.81
N THR A 45 5.63 31.74 -8.60
CA THR A 45 5.98 33.12 -8.16
C THR A 45 4.79 33.89 -7.62
N LEU A 46 3.60 33.27 -7.48
CA LEU A 46 2.41 33.97 -6.98
C LEU A 46 2.11 33.74 -5.48
N LEU A 47 2.96 33.03 -4.73
CA LEU A 47 2.73 32.74 -3.31
C LEU A 47 3.57 33.59 -2.32
N THR A 48 4.33 34.57 -2.78
CA THR A 48 5.29 35.29 -1.94
C THR A 48 4.73 36.46 -1.12
N THR A 49 3.43 36.72 -1.17
CA THR A 49 2.80 37.81 -0.38
C THR A 49 1.53 37.42 0.36
N ALA A 50 1.12 36.15 0.35
CA ALA A 50 -0.01 35.69 1.15
C ALA A 50 0.39 35.64 2.63
N SER A 51 -0.48 36.15 3.54
CA SER A 51 -0.28 35.97 4.97
C SER A 51 -0.22 34.49 5.31
N SER A 52 0.46 34.10 6.40
CA SER A 52 0.54 32.68 6.84
C SER A 52 -0.84 32.05 6.98
N GLU A 53 -1.83 32.82 7.36
CA GLU A 53 -3.22 32.40 7.52
C GLU A 53 -3.90 32.10 6.17
N THR A 54 -3.65 32.88 5.14
CA THR A 54 -4.16 32.64 3.78
C THR A 54 -3.56 31.35 3.19
N THR A 55 -2.28 31.13 3.41
CA THR A 55 -1.57 29.89 2.97
C THR A 55 -2.13 28.68 3.68
N SER A 56 -2.32 28.72 4.99
CA SER A 56 -2.89 27.61 5.78
C SER A 56 -4.32 27.28 5.33
N ARG A 57 -5.13 28.28 5.02
CA ARG A 57 -6.51 28.10 4.53
C ARG A 57 -6.53 27.42 3.15
N ALA A 58 -5.66 27.83 2.24
CA ALA A 58 -5.53 27.24 0.93
C ALA A 58 -5.09 25.77 1.02
N MET A 59 -4.09 25.46 1.85
CA MET A 59 -3.65 24.06 2.08
C MET A 59 -4.77 23.20 2.66
N ALA A 60 -5.59 23.72 3.58
CA ALA A 60 -6.71 23.00 4.15
C ALA A 60 -7.80 22.72 3.10
N GLU A 61 -8.03 23.63 2.15
CA GLU A 61 -8.99 23.45 1.07
C GLU A 61 -8.52 22.40 0.07
N GLU A 62 -7.26 22.46 -0.38
CA GLU A 62 -6.65 21.45 -1.25
C GLU A 62 -6.65 20.05 -0.59
N SER A 63 -6.44 20.00 0.71
CA SER A 63 -6.50 18.75 1.48
C SER A 63 -7.90 18.15 1.47
N ARG A 64 -8.94 18.96 1.67
CA ARG A 64 -10.34 18.50 1.60
C ARG A 64 -10.72 18.06 0.19
N SER A 65 -10.31 18.80 -0.81
CA SER A 65 -10.56 18.49 -2.23
C SER A 65 -9.91 17.17 -2.62
N SER A 66 -8.62 17.00 -2.29
CA SER A 66 -7.87 15.77 -2.58
C SER A 66 -8.49 14.54 -1.91
N LYS A 67 -8.89 14.65 -0.63
CA LYS A 67 -9.60 13.56 0.08
C LYS A 67 -10.95 13.24 -0.57
N THR A 68 -11.69 14.27 -0.98
CA THR A 68 -13.00 14.10 -1.63
C THR A 68 -12.84 13.39 -2.97
N VAL A 69 -11.89 13.83 -3.79
CA VAL A 69 -11.63 13.24 -5.10
C VAL A 69 -11.15 11.79 -4.97
N ALA A 70 -10.22 11.50 -4.06
CA ALA A 70 -9.77 10.13 -3.81
C ALA A 70 -10.92 9.20 -3.42
N LYS A 71 -11.83 9.65 -2.54
CA LYS A 71 -13.04 8.90 -2.18
C LYS A 71 -13.99 8.71 -3.35
N ARG A 72 -14.15 9.70 -4.22
CA ARG A 72 -14.96 9.60 -5.44
C ARG A 72 -14.38 8.62 -6.46
N PHE A 73 -13.06 8.48 -6.50
CA PHE A 73 -12.40 7.45 -7.29
C PHE A 73 -12.51 6.04 -6.68
N GLY A 74 -12.96 5.93 -5.44
CA GLY A 74 -13.26 4.64 -4.80
C GLY A 74 -12.36 4.28 -3.60
N ALA A 75 -11.58 5.22 -3.07
CA ALA A 75 -10.87 4.98 -1.82
C ALA A 75 -11.84 4.99 -0.63
N ASP A 76 -11.77 3.97 0.24
CA ASP A 76 -12.64 3.86 1.40
C ASP A 76 -12.20 4.83 2.51
N LEU A 77 -10.90 4.87 2.82
CA LEU A 77 -10.32 5.83 3.75
C LEU A 77 -9.20 6.60 3.08
N VAL A 78 -9.05 7.87 3.45
CA VAL A 78 -8.00 8.75 2.92
C VAL A 78 -7.41 9.57 4.06
N GLY A 79 -6.09 9.56 4.14
CA GLY A 79 -5.33 10.37 5.07
C GLY A 79 -4.12 11.02 4.41
N LEU A 80 -3.59 12.04 5.01
CA LEU A 80 -2.49 12.87 4.50
C LEU A 80 -1.33 12.86 5.49
N ALA A 81 -0.12 12.72 4.99
CA ALA A 81 1.08 12.82 5.81
C ALA A 81 2.19 13.60 5.09
N GLU A 82 3.14 14.12 5.83
CA GLU A 82 4.39 14.61 5.28
C GLU A 82 5.29 13.42 4.86
N ILE A 83 6.15 13.66 3.88
CA ILE A 83 7.12 12.64 3.45
C ILE A 83 8.18 12.46 4.52
N ASP A 84 8.40 11.20 4.90
CA ASP A 84 9.46 10.78 5.83
C ASP A 84 10.33 9.73 5.14
N LEU A 85 11.53 10.15 4.73
CA LEU A 85 12.46 9.31 3.98
C LEU A 85 12.93 8.06 4.72
N ARG A 86 12.76 7.99 6.05
CA ARG A 86 13.06 6.78 6.83
C ARG A 86 12.23 5.58 6.40
N TRP A 87 11.07 5.80 5.81
CA TRP A 87 10.14 4.77 5.36
C TRP A 87 10.32 4.38 3.89
N HIS A 88 11.23 5.03 3.17
CA HIS A 88 11.47 4.76 1.76
C HIS A 88 12.46 3.61 1.56
N TYR A 89 12.21 2.79 0.55
CA TYR A 89 13.18 1.80 0.13
C TYR A 89 14.39 2.48 -0.53
N ALA A 90 15.60 2.03 -0.19
CA ALA A 90 16.82 2.58 -0.78
C ALA A 90 16.95 2.23 -2.27
N THR A 91 16.47 1.05 -2.65
CA THR A 91 16.56 0.53 -4.02
C THR A 91 15.22 -0.04 -4.47
N ARG A 92 14.95 0.07 -5.76
CA ARG A 92 13.91 -0.69 -6.46
C ARG A 92 14.56 -1.84 -7.24
N VAL A 93 13.83 -2.91 -7.42
CA VAL A 93 14.27 -4.09 -8.18
C VAL A 93 13.32 -4.31 -9.34
N ASP A 94 13.85 -4.41 -10.57
CA ASP A 94 13.06 -4.84 -11.71
C ASP A 94 12.85 -6.36 -11.61
N VAL A 95 11.60 -6.80 -11.60
CA VAL A 95 11.25 -8.22 -11.43
C VAL A 95 11.58 -9.08 -12.64
N ARG A 96 11.87 -8.48 -13.79
CA ARG A 96 12.17 -9.19 -15.05
C ARG A 96 13.62 -9.67 -15.11
N ASP A 97 14.56 -8.85 -14.64
CA ASP A 97 15.99 -9.11 -14.73
C ASP A 97 16.73 -8.99 -13.38
N PHE A 98 15.98 -8.69 -12.30
CA PHE A 98 16.50 -8.46 -10.95
C PHE A 98 17.51 -7.32 -10.86
N SER A 99 17.57 -6.44 -11.86
CA SER A 99 18.42 -5.25 -11.81
C SER A 99 17.97 -4.32 -10.66
N LYS A 100 18.94 -3.67 -10.04
CA LYS A 100 18.71 -2.74 -8.92
C LYS A 100 19.00 -1.30 -9.36
N ALA A 101 18.09 -0.41 -9.04
CA ALA A 101 18.26 1.02 -9.26
C ALA A 101 17.93 1.80 -7.97
N PRO A 102 18.49 3.00 -7.77
CA PRO A 102 18.10 3.86 -6.67
C PRO A 102 16.59 4.14 -6.71
N ASN A 103 15.94 4.04 -5.57
CA ASN A 103 14.52 4.34 -5.44
C ASN A 103 14.38 5.81 -4.99
N LYS A 104 14.30 6.71 -5.95
CA LYS A 104 14.21 8.15 -5.70
C LYS A 104 12.88 8.70 -6.21
N LEU A 105 12.24 9.52 -5.40
CA LEU A 105 11.14 10.38 -5.84
C LEU A 105 11.71 11.59 -6.61
N PRO A 106 10.94 12.21 -7.50
CA PRO A 106 11.25 13.52 -8.05
C PRO A 106 11.48 14.55 -6.95
N ASP A 107 12.33 15.55 -7.25
CA ASP A 107 12.58 16.65 -6.31
C ASP A 107 11.30 17.47 -6.05
N GLY A 108 11.20 18.07 -4.87
CA GLY A 108 10.07 18.91 -4.50
C GLY A 108 8.84 18.16 -3.99
N MET A 109 8.86 16.84 -3.90
CA MET A 109 7.82 16.07 -3.24
C MET A 109 7.86 16.30 -1.73
N THR A 110 6.74 16.71 -1.14
CA THR A 110 6.65 17.08 0.28
C THR A 110 5.60 16.29 1.04
N HIS A 111 4.57 15.82 0.37
CA HIS A 111 3.41 15.18 1.00
C HIS A 111 3.09 13.83 0.35
N VAL A 112 2.37 13.02 1.10
CA VAL A 112 1.81 11.74 0.64
C VAL A 112 0.34 11.65 1.01
N ILE A 113 -0.48 11.30 0.02
CA ILE A 113 -1.88 10.94 0.19
C ILE A 113 -1.93 9.43 0.35
N VAL A 114 -2.40 8.95 1.49
CA VAL A 114 -2.53 7.52 1.79
C VAL A 114 -3.99 7.13 1.66
N MET A 115 -4.25 6.13 0.85
CA MET A 115 -5.60 5.61 0.63
C MET A 115 -5.68 4.17 1.13
N ALA A 116 -6.77 3.86 1.83
CA ALA A 116 -7.08 2.49 2.23
C ALA A 116 -8.27 1.97 1.43
N HIS A 117 -8.20 0.70 1.06
CA HIS A 117 -9.19 0.00 0.26
C HIS A 117 -9.63 -1.26 1.01
N GLU A 118 -10.92 -1.37 1.31
CA GLU A 118 -11.45 -2.54 2.01
C GLU A 118 -11.31 -3.81 1.17
N MET A 119 -10.95 -4.89 1.81
CA MET A 119 -11.12 -6.24 1.25
C MET A 119 -12.42 -6.82 1.77
N ALA A 120 -13.31 -7.20 0.87
CA ALA A 120 -14.64 -7.71 1.16
C ALA A 120 -14.59 -8.82 2.25
N PRO A 121 -15.25 -8.63 3.41
CA PRO A 121 -15.14 -9.54 4.55
C PRO A 121 -15.64 -10.95 4.24
N GLU A 122 -16.69 -11.05 3.42
CA GLU A 122 -17.25 -12.33 2.99
C GLU A 122 -16.26 -13.13 2.12
N LEU A 123 -15.46 -12.49 1.28
CA LEU A 123 -14.44 -13.16 0.49
C LEU A 123 -13.23 -13.55 1.36
N VAL A 124 -12.76 -12.62 2.20
CA VAL A 124 -11.66 -12.88 3.15
C VAL A 124 -12.01 -14.02 4.11
N ALA A 125 -13.28 -14.14 4.51
CA ALA A 125 -13.74 -15.20 5.41
C ALA A 125 -13.68 -16.60 4.79
N THR A 126 -13.64 -16.73 3.46
CA THR A 126 -13.58 -18.03 2.78
C THR A 126 -12.19 -18.67 2.78
N TYR A 127 -11.18 -17.99 3.33
CA TYR A 127 -9.83 -18.57 3.45
C TYR A 127 -9.85 -20.01 4.06
N PRO A 128 -9.09 -20.96 3.53
CA PRO A 128 -8.25 -20.92 2.32
C PRO A 128 -9.06 -21.27 1.06
N SER A 129 -9.24 -20.33 0.18
CA SER A 129 -9.98 -20.54 -1.06
C SER A 129 -9.56 -19.60 -2.19
N ALA A 130 -9.92 -19.93 -3.43
CA ALA A 130 -9.73 -19.02 -4.57
C ALA A 130 -10.49 -17.71 -4.42
N LEU A 131 -11.62 -17.69 -3.69
CA LEU A 131 -12.38 -16.46 -3.42
C LEU A 131 -11.61 -15.51 -2.50
N ALA A 132 -10.90 -16.03 -1.50
CA ALA A 132 -10.03 -15.22 -0.66
C ALA A 132 -8.87 -14.62 -1.49
N GLY A 133 -8.27 -15.41 -2.38
CA GLY A 133 -7.27 -14.91 -3.35
C GLY A 133 -7.84 -13.86 -4.31
N ALA A 134 -9.12 -13.99 -4.71
CA ALA A 134 -9.81 -12.99 -5.52
C ALA A 134 -9.94 -11.65 -4.78
N ALA A 135 -10.25 -11.65 -3.46
CA ALA A 135 -10.29 -10.42 -2.67
C ALA A 135 -8.95 -9.68 -2.69
N THR A 136 -7.83 -10.41 -2.59
CA THR A 136 -6.48 -9.85 -2.70
C THR A 136 -6.22 -9.25 -4.08
N GLY A 137 -6.54 -9.99 -5.16
CA GLY A 137 -6.33 -9.55 -6.53
C GLY A 137 -7.19 -8.33 -6.90
N MET A 138 -8.45 -8.31 -6.50
CA MET A 138 -9.35 -7.16 -6.67
C MET A 138 -8.81 -5.93 -5.93
N GLY A 139 -8.34 -6.12 -4.69
CA GLY A 139 -7.73 -5.04 -3.90
C GLY A 139 -6.55 -4.41 -4.62
N TYR A 140 -5.61 -5.21 -5.16
CA TYR A 140 -4.48 -4.69 -5.94
C TYR A 140 -4.92 -3.94 -7.19
N SER A 141 -5.93 -4.43 -7.91
CA SER A 141 -6.42 -3.78 -9.12
C SER A 141 -7.08 -2.44 -8.81
N HIS A 142 -7.91 -2.38 -7.77
CA HIS A 142 -8.58 -1.16 -7.34
C HIS A 142 -7.58 -0.12 -6.84
N GLU A 143 -6.66 -0.49 -5.93
CA GLU A 143 -5.69 0.47 -5.39
C GLU A 143 -4.78 1.07 -6.48
N ALA A 144 -4.38 0.27 -7.49
CA ALA A 144 -3.60 0.75 -8.61
C ALA A 144 -4.38 1.76 -9.47
N ALA A 145 -5.62 1.42 -9.84
CA ALA A 145 -6.46 2.29 -10.66
C ALA A 145 -6.73 3.63 -9.97
N ILE A 146 -7.09 3.61 -8.69
CA ILE A 146 -7.41 4.81 -7.91
C ILE A 146 -6.16 5.68 -7.71
N ALA A 147 -5.00 5.08 -7.42
CA ALA A 147 -3.76 5.81 -7.26
C ALA A 147 -3.34 6.53 -8.55
N ILE A 148 -3.47 5.87 -9.71
CA ILE A 148 -3.18 6.47 -11.02
C ILE A 148 -4.15 7.60 -11.34
N GLN A 149 -5.45 7.42 -11.10
CA GLN A 149 -6.47 8.45 -11.33
C GLN A 149 -6.22 9.68 -10.46
N LEU A 150 -5.90 9.49 -9.18
CA LEU A 150 -5.59 10.59 -8.27
C LEU A 150 -4.30 11.32 -8.66
N ALA A 151 -3.25 10.59 -9.05
CA ALA A 151 -2.02 11.21 -9.53
C ALA A 151 -2.27 12.02 -10.80
N SER A 152 -3.08 11.51 -11.74
CA SER A 152 -3.49 12.24 -12.94
C SER A 152 -4.27 13.51 -12.60
N TYR A 153 -5.20 13.45 -11.65
CA TYR A 153 -5.91 14.63 -11.17
C TYR A 153 -4.95 15.71 -10.65
N ILE A 154 -3.98 15.34 -9.82
CA ILE A 154 -2.99 16.25 -9.25
C ILE A 154 -2.11 16.87 -10.34
N TRP A 155 -1.73 16.11 -11.37
CA TRP A 155 -1.01 16.66 -12.53
C TRP A 155 -1.81 17.72 -13.28
N HIS A 156 -3.12 17.56 -13.39
CA HIS A 156 -3.98 18.60 -13.99
C HIS A 156 -4.04 19.88 -13.14
N LEU A 157 -3.79 19.77 -11.84
CA LEU A 157 -3.60 20.94 -10.95
C LEU A 157 -2.19 21.55 -11.06
N ARG A 158 -1.31 21.02 -11.96
CA ARG A 158 0.07 21.48 -12.20
C ARG A 158 1.04 21.16 -11.07
N TYR A 159 0.74 20.16 -10.26
CA TYR A 159 1.67 19.62 -9.26
C TYR A 159 2.21 18.27 -9.71
N ASP A 160 3.43 17.94 -9.28
CA ASP A 160 3.99 16.62 -9.49
C ASP A 160 3.31 15.59 -8.59
N ALA A 161 3.11 14.38 -9.12
CA ALA A 161 2.51 13.27 -8.39
C ALA A 161 3.09 11.93 -8.85
N VAL A 162 3.32 11.01 -7.91
CA VAL A 162 3.79 9.65 -8.16
C VAL A 162 2.87 8.67 -7.46
N ALA A 163 2.12 7.90 -8.25
CA ALA A 163 1.32 6.79 -7.73
C ALA A 163 2.23 5.64 -7.28
N SER A 164 1.95 5.07 -6.12
CA SER A 164 2.72 4.00 -5.52
C SER A 164 1.81 3.05 -4.75
N MET A 165 2.08 1.77 -4.87
CA MET A 165 1.48 0.72 -4.04
C MET A 165 2.50 0.25 -2.99
N ASN A 166 3.22 -0.87 -3.28
CA ASN A 166 4.19 -1.45 -2.36
C ASN A 166 5.65 -1.21 -2.78
N ASP A 167 5.89 -0.37 -3.77
CA ASP A 167 7.13 -0.27 -4.54
C ASP A 167 8.09 0.85 -4.11
N THR A 168 7.59 1.95 -3.55
CA THR A 168 8.38 3.15 -3.25
C THR A 168 8.71 3.26 -1.76
N ALA A 169 7.73 3.02 -0.91
CA ALA A 169 7.86 3.20 0.54
C ALA A 169 6.89 2.28 1.29
N LEU A 170 7.18 2.07 2.57
CA LEU A 170 6.36 1.31 3.48
C LEU A 170 4.98 1.95 3.67
N ALA A 171 3.92 1.19 3.45
CA ALA A 171 2.55 1.69 3.59
C ALA A 171 2.13 1.83 5.06
N VAL A 172 2.52 0.90 5.92
CA VAL A 172 2.09 0.85 7.33
C VAL A 172 2.47 2.10 8.12
N PRO A 173 3.74 2.59 8.13
CA PRO A 173 4.08 3.83 8.83
C PRO A 173 3.31 5.04 8.30
N TYR A 174 3.17 5.16 7.00
CA TYR A 174 2.41 6.26 6.41
C TYR A 174 0.93 6.22 6.74
N ALA A 175 0.30 5.05 6.77
CA ALA A 175 -1.10 4.91 7.18
C ALA A 175 -1.33 5.34 8.63
N ILE A 176 -0.37 5.07 9.53
CA ILE A 176 -0.40 5.51 10.92
C ILE A 176 -0.21 7.02 11.01
N GLN A 177 0.79 7.58 10.32
CA GLN A 177 1.04 9.02 10.27
C GLN A 177 -0.14 9.80 9.71
N ALA A 178 -0.80 9.25 8.70
CA ALA A 178 -2.00 9.80 8.09
C ALA A 178 -3.29 9.57 8.89
N GLY A 179 -3.19 9.04 10.12
CA GLY A 179 -4.33 8.87 11.03
C GLY A 179 -5.36 7.82 10.61
N LEU A 180 -5.00 6.85 9.77
CA LEU A 180 -5.93 5.82 9.30
C LEU A 180 -6.16 4.71 10.33
N GLY A 181 -5.23 4.49 11.26
CA GLY A 181 -5.35 3.46 12.28
C GLY A 181 -4.11 3.35 13.15
N GLU A 182 -4.06 2.32 13.98
CA GLU A 182 -2.92 1.99 14.84
C GLU A 182 -2.28 0.66 14.46
N TYR A 183 -1.02 0.48 14.85
CA TYR A 183 -0.26 -0.75 14.62
C TYR A 183 -0.69 -1.87 15.56
N GLY A 184 -1.12 -3.00 15.01
CA GLY A 184 -1.51 -4.18 15.77
C GLY A 184 -0.40 -5.21 15.95
N ARG A 185 -0.60 -6.16 16.89
CA ARG A 185 0.29 -7.32 17.08
C ARG A 185 0.48 -8.16 15.81
N ASN A 186 -0.51 -8.18 14.92
CA ASN A 186 -0.46 -8.87 13.63
C ASN A 186 0.37 -8.17 12.56
N GLN A 187 1.10 -7.11 12.92
CA GLN A 187 1.95 -6.31 12.01
C GLN A 187 1.16 -5.52 10.95
N MET A 188 -0.14 -5.35 11.14
CA MET A 188 -1.00 -4.60 10.24
C MET A 188 -1.49 -3.31 10.90
N VAL A 189 -1.95 -2.37 10.09
CA VAL A 189 -2.75 -1.24 10.57
C VAL A 189 -4.15 -1.72 10.85
N LEU A 190 -4.63 -1.43 12.05
CA LEU A 190 -6.00 -1.69 12.46
C LEU A 190 -6.79 -0.39 12.34
N THR A 191 -7.66 -0.33 11.35
CA THR A 191 -8.56 0.81 11.14
C THR A 191 -9.82 0.64 11.97
N PRO A 192 -10.44 1.72 12.50
CA PRO A 192 -11.71 1.62 13.22
C PRO A 192 -12.84 1.03 12.39
N GLU A 193 -12.86 1.36 11.09
CA GLU A 193 -13.94 1.03 10.17
C GLU A 193 -13.86 -0.42 9.66
N TYR A 194 -12.65 -0.88 9.30
CA TYR A 194 -12.46 -2.15 8.59
C TYR A 194 -11.50 -3.11 9.31
N GLY A 195 -11.01 -2.73 10.49
CA GLY A 195 -9.98 -3.51 11.18
C GLY A 195 -8.73 -3.66 10.31
N PRO A 196 -8.12 -4.88 10.24
CA PRO A 196 -6.94 -5.14 9.43
C PRO A 196 -7.24 -5.46 7.95
N ARG A 197 -8.53 -5.47 7.53
CA ARG A 197 -8.94 -5.88 6.19
C ARG A 197 -8.85 -4.75 5.16
N VAL A 198 -7.71 -4.05 5.15
CA VAL A 198 -7.45 -2.94 4.23
C VAL A 198 -6.13 -3.15 3.49
N ARG A 199 -6.10 -2.64 2.27
CA ARG A 199 -4.90 -2.48 1.46
C ARG A 199 -4.60 -1.00 1.31
N PHE A 200 -3.33 -0.65 1.13
CA PHE A 200 -2.93 0.74 1.07
C PHE A 200 -2.23 1.07 -0.24
N SER A 201 -2.74 2.08 -0.94
CA SER A 201 -2.02 2.79 -1.98
C SER A 201 -1.61 4.19 -1.52
N LYS A 202 -0.66 4.78 -2.23
CA LYS A 202 -0.10 6.10 -1.90
C LYS A 202 0.06 6.94 -3.15
N VAL A 203 -0.10 8.25 -3.01
CA VAL A 203 0.31 9.21 -4.04
C VAL A 203 1.23 10.23 -3.38
N PHE A 204 2.51 10.20 -3.75
CA PHE A 204 3.48 11.22 -3.35
C PHE A 204 3.31 12.45 -4.23
N THR A 205 3.39 13.65 -3.66
CA THR A 205 3.08 14.86 -4.40
C THR A 205 3.84 16.09 -3.89
N SER A 206 4.04 17.05 -4.80
CA SER A 206 4.49 18.40 -4.48
C SER A 206 3.33 19.34 -4.12
N LEU A 207 2.07 18.89 -4.22
CA LEU A 207 0.90 19.65 -3.79
C LEU A 207 1.00 19.93 -2.28
N PRO A 208 0.98 21.20 -1.86
CA PRO A 208 1.02 21.54 -0.44
C PRO A 208 -0.30 21.15 0.24
N LEU A 209 -0.21 20.26 1.23
CA LEU A 209 -1.35 19.71 1.95
C LEU A 209 -1.19 19.94 3.46
N ALA A 210 -2.30 20.04 4.17
CA ALA A 210 -2.31 19.98 5.64
C ALA A 210 -2.32 18.51 6.06
N ALA A 211 -1.23 18.04 6.64
CA ALA A 211 -1.11 16.67 7.12
C ALA A 211 -2.11 16.38 8.25
N ASP A 212 -2.63 15.16 8.27
CA ASP A 212 -3.42 14.66 9.38
C ASP A 212 -2.51 14.28 10.55
N ALA A 213 -3.08 14.13 11.74
CA ALA A 213 -2.36 13.65 12.91
C ALA A 213 -2.60 12.15 13.13
N PRO A 214 -1.60 11.41 13.63
CA PRO A 214 -1.79 10.03 14.06
C PRO A 214 -2.91 9.92 15.10
N ARG A 215 -3.78 8.93 14.94
CA ARG A 215 -4.88 8.67 15.88
C ARG A 215 -4.42 7.72 16.99
N ARG A 216 -4.87 7.98 18.21
CA ARG A 216 -4.72 7.05 19.34
C ARG A 216 -6.07 6.39 19.60
N LEU A 217 -6.14 5.09 19.37
CA LEU A 217 -7.35 4.28 19.51
C LEU A 217 -7.28 3.34 20.73
N GLY A 218 -6.13 3.29 21.41
CA GLY A 218 -5.88 2.38 22.52
C GLY A 218 -5.62 0.92 22.08
N LEU A 219 -5.44 0.69 20.79
CA LEU A 219 -5.21 -0.66 20.26
C LEU A 219 -3.84 -1.21 20.65
N HIS A 220 -2.85 -0.34 20.83
CA HIS A 220 -1.54 -0.75 21.32
C HIS A 220 -1.67 -1.41 22.70
N ASP A 221 -2.35 -0.76 23.63
CA ASP A 221 -2.54 -1.28 25.00
C ASP A 221 -3.40 -2.55 25.00
N TYR A 222 -4.46 -2.56 24.21
CA TYR A 222 -5.26 -3.77 24.01
C TYR A 222 -4.44 -4.93 23.47
N CYS A 223 -3.59 -4.71 22.48
CA CYS A 223 -2.72 -5.73 21.90
C CYS A 223 -1.63 -6.24 22.86
N GLN A 224 -1.28 -5.49 23.93
CA GLN A 224 -0.36 -5.99 24.97
C GLN A 224 -0.89 -7.27 25.64
N SER A 225 -2.17 -7.33 25.92
CA SER A 225 -2.83 -8.47 26.55
C SER A 225 -3.49 -9.43 25.53
N CYS A 226 -3.95 -8.91 24.38
CA CYS A 226 -4.62 -9.72 23.36
C CYS A 226 -3.59 -10.49 22.50
N THR A 227 -3.74 -11.82 22.45
CA THR A 227 -2.88 -12.72 21.66
C THR A 227 -3.65 -13.48 20.58
N ARG A 228 -4.93 -13.14 20.31
CA ARG A 228 -5.80 -13.91 19.38
C ARG A 228 -5.15 -14.19 18.04
N CYS A 229 -4.57 -13.16 17.39
CA CYS A 229 -3.91 -13.33 16.11
C CYS A 229 -2.69 -14.27 16.17
N ALA A 230 -1.91 -14.23 17.27
CA ALA A 230 -0.76 -15.11 17.47
C ALA A 230 -1.19 -16.56 17.77
N VAL A 231 -2.23 -16.75 18.61
CA VAL A 231 -2.80 -18.08 18.90
C VAL A 231 -3.36 -18.74 17.65
N SER A 232 -4.08 -17.97 16.82
CA SER A 232 -4.71 -18.46 15.61
C SER A 232 -3.75 -18.65 14.43
N CYS A 233 -2.52 -18.12 14.50
CA CYS A 233 -1.55 -18.19 13.41
C CYS A 233 -1.03 -19.63 13.19
N PRO A 234 -1.36 -20.31 12.08
CA PRO A 234 -0.96 -21.70 11.86
C PRO A 234 0.57 -21.90 11.85
N PRO A 235 1.36 -21.05 11.14
CA PRO A 235 2.81 -21.19 11.12
C PRO A 235 3.50 -20.59 12.37
N ARG A 236 2.73 -20.10 13.37
CA ARG A 236 3.29 -19.43 14.56
C ARG A 236 4.27 -18.31 14.18
N ALA A 237 3.90 -17.52 13.21
CA ALA A 237 4.72 -16.42 12.69
C ALA A 237 4.58 -15.13 13.52
N LEU A 238 3.53 -14.98 14.31
CA LEU A 238 3.25 -13.79 15.12
C LEU A 238 3.77 -13.95 16.54
N PRO A 239 4.35 -12.90 17.15
CA PRO A 239 4.93 -12.96 18.48
C PRO A 239 3.86 -12.98 19.59
N PHE A 240 4.13 -13.71 20.68
CA PHE A 240 3.32 -13.71 21.88
C PHE A 240 3.78 -12.63 22.89
N GLY A 241 5.06 -12.24 22.85
CA GLY A 241 5.67 -11.25 23.71
C GLY A 241 5.21 -9.81 23.43
N GLY A 242 5.82 -8.86 24.12
CA GLY A 242 5.67 -7.44 23.88
C GLY A 242 6.33 -6.98 22.56
N PRO A 243 6.22 -5.68 22.24
CA PRO A 243 6.93 -5.11 21.09
C PRO A 243 8.45 -5.05 21.37
N GLU A 244 9.25 -5.43 20.39
CA GLU A 244 10.72 -5.50 20.44
C GLU A 244 11.33 -4.76 19.25
N GLU A 245 12.62 -4.38 19.33
CA GLU A 245 13.34 -3.71 18.23
C GLU A 245 13.90 -4.69 17.20
N GLY A 246 13.77 -5.96 17.40
CA GLY A 246 14.31 -7.03 16.56
C GLY A 246 13.32 -8.13 16.28
N CYS A 247 13.70 -8.97 15.33
CA CYS A 247 13.03 -10.22 15.01
C CYS A 247 14.03 -11.12 14.28
N ASP A 248 13.91 -12.44 14.44
CA ASP A 248 14.73 -13.43 13.74
C ASP A 248 14.40 -13.58 12.24
N SER A 249 13.71 -12.60 11.66
CA SER A 249 13.32 -12.57 10.26
C SER A 249 14.13 -11.51 9.53
N PRO A 250 14.89 -11.87 8.46
CA PRO A 250 15.65 -10.90 7.67
C PRO A 250 14.75 -9.91 6.91
N SER A 251 13.48 -10.26 6.68
CA SER A 251 12.50 -9.40 6.00
C SER A 251 11.86 -8.36 6.93
N THR A 252 12.25 -8.31 8.20
CA THR A 252 11.70 -7.37 9.17
C THR A 252 12.60 -6.14 9.32
N ILE A 253 11.99 -4.95 9.30
CA ILE A 253 12.71 -3.70 9.60
C ILE A 253 13.17 -3.70 11.04
N ARG A 254 14.48 -3.44 11.22
CA ARG A 254 15.15 -3.32 12.52
C ARG A 254 15.18 -1.87 12.99
N GLY A 255 15.46 -1.65 14.29
CA GLY A 255 15.57 -0.32 14.87
C GLY A 255 14.23 0.39 15.11
N VAL A 256 13.13 -0.34 15.01
CA VAL A 256 11.78 0.14 15.35
C VAL A 256 11.16 -0.82 16.35
N ARG A 257 10.83 -0.32 17.54
CA ARG A 257 10.15 -1.11 18.56
C ARG A 257 8.70 -1.38 18.17
N LYS A 258 8.41 -2.64 17.83
CA LYS A 258 7.10 -3.09 17.36
C LYS A 258 6.93 -4.58 17.54
N TRP A 259 5.71 -5.09 17.40
CA TRP A 259 5.50 -6.51 17.16
C TRP A 259 5.95 -6.84 15.74
N SER A 260 6.83 -7.82 15.62
CA SER A 260 7.38 -8.24 14.33
C SER A 260 6.99 -9.67 14.03
N ALA A 261 6.29 -9.87 12.91
CA ALA A 261 6.04 -11.21 12.40
C ALA A 261 7.32 -11.81 11.81
N ASN A 262 7.50 -13.12 11.93
CA ASN A 262 8.46 -13.84 11.12
C ASN A 262 7.88 -14.03 9.71
N CYS A 263 8.27 -13.15 8.79
CA CYS A 263 7.70 -13.10 7.44
C CYS A 263 8.02 -14.36 6.62
N GLU A 264 9.16 -15.00 6.83
CA GLU A 264 9.56 -16.23 6.16
C GLU A 264 8.64 -17.39 6.57
N LYS A 265 8.33 -17.53 7.86
CA LYS A 265 7.36 -18.51 8.33
C LYS A 265 5.96 -18.26 7.75
N CYS A 266 5.53 -16.99 7.75
CA CYS A 266 4.24 -16.59 7.20
C CYS A 266 4.14 -16.92 5.71
N PHE A 267 5.08 -16.42 4.92
CA PHE A 267 5.09 -16.62 3.48
C PHE A 267 5.33 -18.09 3.08
N GLY A 268 6.19 -18.79 3.81
CA GLY A 268 6.41 -20.23 3.61
C GLY A 268 5.14 -21.07 3.83
N PHE A 269 4.24 -20.62 4.72
CA PHE A 269 2.93 -21.24 4.88
C PHE A 269 2.03 -20.99 3.66
N TRP A 270 2.00 -19.76 3.12
CA TRP A 270 1.27 -19.45 1.89
C TRP A 270 1.75 -20.33 0.72
N ALA A 271 3.06 -20.45 0.56
CA ALA A 271 3.65 -21.27 -0.49
C ALA A 271 3.22 -22.76 -0.38
N LYS A 272 3.17 -23.30 0.85
CA LYS A 272 2.69 -24.67 1.10
C LYS A 272 1.19 -24.85 0.79
N LEU A 273 0.39 -23.85 1.12
CA LEU A 273 -1.05 -23.85 0.85
C LEU A 273 -1.39 -23.59 -0.62
N ARG A 274 -0.46 -23.00 -1.37
CA ARG A 274 -0.71 -22.43 -2.71
C ARG A 274 -1.88 -21.44 -2.72
N SER A 275 -2.03 -20.68 -1.64
CA SER A 275 -3.08 -19.68 -1.43
C SER A 275 -2.63 -18.66 -0.40
N ASP A 276 -3.26 -17.50 -0.40
CA ASP A 276 -3.09 -16.48 0.64
C ASP A 276 -3.55 -16.99 2.01
N CYS A 277 -3.16 -16.29 3.07
CA CYS A 277 -3.63 -16.55 4.42
C CYS A 277 -4.20 -15.28 5.06
N ALA A 278 -5.42 -15.35 5.55
CA ALA A 278 -6.14 -14.24 6.18
C ALA A 278 -6.54 -14.49 7.65
N ILE A 279 -6.01 -15.54 8.30
CA ILE A 279 -6.46 -15.92 9.65
C ILE A 279 -6.25 -14.82 10.69
N CYS A 280 -5.13 -14.11 10.64
CA CYS A 280 -4.85 -13.00 11.56
C CYS A 280 -5.64 -11.71 11.27
N MET A 281 -6.46 -11.71 10.24
CA MET A 281 -7.31 -10.59 9.83
C MET A 281 -8.78 -10.75 10.24
N ARG A 282 -9.14 -11.91 10.81
CA ARG A 282 -10.51 -12.27 11.24
C ARG A 282 -10.81 -11.84 12.67
#